data_c68a806b0900e305a8e0e273daa1309a
#
_entry.id   c68a806b0900e305a8e0e273daa1309a
#
_cell.length_a   1.000
_cell.length_b   1.000
_cell.length_c   1.000
_cell.angle_alpha   90.00
_cell.angle_beta   90.00
_cell.angle_gamma   90.00
#
_symmetry.space_group_name_H-M   'P 1'
#
loop_
_entity.id
_entity.type
_entity.pdbx_description
1 polymer ?
#
loop_
_entity_poly.entity_id
_entity_poly.type
_entity_poly.pdbx_seq_one_letter_code
_entity_poly.pdbx_strand_id
1 'polypeptide(L)'
;MKSTPHKPRKAAGRPRTSHLGRAEQLRLAKRTQRERERKAGLTITRLKLPVALAERLAFAARQEGFEATLHAFLEAETVEIAKYPQLKLLCWNRRSKFVSMREAWDLYERNWRFVERDRIDPPEKELLRALASRFGHGSMIV
;
A
#
# COMPACT_ATOMS: atom_id res chain seq x y z
N MET A 1 33.50 26.31 -62.92
CA MET A 1 32.19 26.48 -62.24
C MET A 1 32.12 25.47 -61.08
N LYS A 2 32.26 25.95 -59.83
CA LYS A 2 32.25 25.07 -58.62
C LYS A 2 30.86 25.13 -58.04
N SER A 3 30.12 24.03 -58.06
CA SER A 3 28.81 23.89 -57.44
C SER A 3 28.98 23.78 -55.92
N THR A 4 28.39 24.72 -55.18
CA THR A 4 28.29 24.70 -53.71
C THR A 4 27.25 23.68 -53.28
N PRO A 5 27.54 22.76 -52.35
CA PRO A 5 26.58 21.81 -51.83
C PRO A 5 25.51 22.51 -51.00
N HIS A 6 24.27 22.32 -51.37
CA HIS A 6 23.09 22.81 -50.63
C HIS A 6 22.94 22.08 -49.31
N LYS A 7 23.11 22.80 -48.21
CA LYS A 7 22.94 22.28 -46.86
C LYS A 7 21.45 22.02 -46.58
N PRO A 8 21.03 20.82 -46.18
CA PRO A 8 19.62 20.53 -45.97
C PRO A 8 19.08 21.40 -44.80
N ARG A 9 17.98 22.09 -45.05
CA ARG A 9 17.26 22.89 -44.04
C ARG A 9 16.75 21.91 -42.97
N LYS A 10 17.15 22.14 -41.70
CA LYS A 10 16.56 21.42 -40.56
C LYS A 10 15.04 21.58 -40.59
N ALA A 11 14.32 20.45 -40.61
CA ALA A 11 12.88 20.44 -40.55
C ALA A 11 12.41 21.29 -39.34
N ALA A 12 11.44 22.18 -39.60
CA ALA A 12 10.86 23.00 -38.54
C ALA A 12 10.26 22.10 -37.48
N GLY A 13 10.69 22.23 -36.24
CA GLY A 13 10.16 21.46 -35.13
C GLY A 13 8.64 21.64 -35.00
N ARG A 14 7.97 20.64 -34.44
CA ARG A 14 6.51 20.63 -34.24
C ARG A 14 6.04 21.99 -33.69
N PRO A 15 4.96 22.60 -34.27
CA PRO A 15 4.47 23.92 -33.83
C PRO A 15 4.19 23.94 -32.32
N ARG A 16 4.52 25.03 -31.64
CA ARG A 16 4.17 25.21 -30.24
C ARG A 16 2.65 25.34 -30.13
N THR A 17 2.02 24.38 -29.50
CA THR A 17 0.57 24.36 -29.23
C THR A 17 0.17 25.12 -27.95
N SER A 18 1.12 25.75 -27.25
CA SER A 18 0.87 26.48 -25.99
C SER A 18 1.77 27.71 -25.91
N HIS A 19 1.21 28.80 -25.43
CA HIS A 19 1.94 30.07 -25.14
C HIS A 19 2.83 29.97 -23.88
N LEU A 20 2.65 28.89 -23.08
CA LEU A 20 3.41 28.67 -21.86
C LEU A 20 4.82 28.13 -22.14
N GLY A 21 5.79 28.56 -21.33
CA GLY A 21 7.13 27.99 -21.35
C GLY A 21 7.16 26.51 -21.02
N ARG A 22 8.15 25.76 -21.51
CA ARG A 22 8.26 24.31 -21.29
C ARG A 22 8.24 23.92 -19.80
N ALA A 23 8.85 24.74 -18.95
CA ALA A 23 8.85 24.51 -17.50
C ALA A 23 7.44 24.64 -16.90
N GLU A 24 6.67 25.60 -17.35
CA GLU A 24 5.28 25.80 -16.93
C GLU A 24 4.36 24.70 -17.44
N GLN A 25 4.52 24.27 -18.68
CA GLN A 25 3.78 23.14 -19.22
C GLN A 25 4.02 21.86 -18.40
N LEU A 26 5.27 21.59 -18.01
CA LEU A 26 5.62 20.43 -17.18
C LEU A 26 5.02 20.56 -15.76
N ARG A 27 5.02 21.77 -15.17
CA ARG A 27 4.39 22.00 -13.85
C ARG A 27 2.88 21.75 -13.90
N LEU A 28 2.21 22.28 -14.92
CA LEU A 28 0.78 22.07 -15.13
C LEU A 28 0.45 20.59 -15.36
N ALA A 29 1.20 19.92 -16.23
CA ALA A 29 1.00 18.48 -16.50
C ALA A 29 1.16 17.65 -15.22
N LYS A 30 2.20 17.91 -14.40
CA LYS A 30 2.39 17.25 -13.11
C LYS A 30 1.25 17.53 -12.12
N ARG A 31 0.76 18.77 -12.07
CA ARG A 31 -0.37 19.16 -11.22
C ARG A 31 -1.64 18.43 -11.63
N THR A 32 -1.97 18.46 -12.91
CA THR A 32 -3.16 17.76 -13.46
C THR A 32 -3.08 16.25 -13.22
N GLN A 33 -1.90 15.66 -13.39
CA GLN A 33 -1.70 14.23 -13.11
C GLN A 33 -1.94 13.91 -11.63
N ARG A 34 -1.36 14.68 -10.71
CA ARG A 34 -1.58 14.49 -9.27
C ARG A 34 -3.05 14.66 -8.86
N GLU A 35 -3.77 15.60 -9.49
CA GLU A 35 -5.19 15.79 -9.25
C GLU A 35 -6.01 14.57 -9.74
N ARG A 36 -5.68 14.02 -10.91
CA ARG A 36 -6.30 12.79 -11.43
C ARG A 36 -6.04 11.60 -10.51
N GLU A 37 -4.80 11.40 -10.09
CA GLU A 37 -4.38 10.34 -9.15
C GLU A 37 -5.14 10.47 -7.83
N ARG A 38 -5.23 11.69 -7.26
CA ARG A 38 -5.98 11.94 -6.02
C ARG A 38 -7.48 11.66 -6.17
N LYS A 39 -8.09 12.05 -7.30
CA LYS A 39 -9.49 11.75 -7.60
C LYS A 39 -9.75 10.25 -7.77
N ALA A 40 -8.75 9.51 -8.27
CA ALA A 40 -8.77 8.05 -8.37
C ALA A 40 -8.43 7.35 -7.03
N GLY A 41 -8.26 8.09 -5.91
CA GLY A 41 -7.91 7.53 -4.62
C GLY A 41 -6.44 7.08 -4.50
N LEU A 42 -5.60 7.42 -5.50
CA LEU A 42 -4.20 7.03 -5.52
C LEU A 42 -3.32 8.03 -4.77
N THR A 43 -2.36 7.51 -4.03
CA THR A 43 -1.33 8.29 -3.32
C THR A 43 0.06 7.77 -3.68
N ILE A 44 1.01 8.70 -3.91
CA ILE A 44 2.41 8.35 -4.16
C ILE A 44 3.13 8.28 -2.83
N THR A 45 3.60 7.09 -2.46
CA THR A 45 4.46 6.88 -1.29
C THR A 45 5.86 6.48 -1.74
N ARG A 46 6.88 7.19 -1.22
CA ARG A 46 8.28 6.87 -1.48
C ARG A 46 8.85 6.10 -0.30
N LEU A 47 9.26 4.87 -0.53
CA LEU A 47 9.88 4.00 0.46
C LEU A 47 11.37 3.86 0.16
N LYS A 48 12.21 3.93 1.21
CA LYS A 48 13.62 3.54 1.15
C LYS A 48 13.69 2.12 1.68
N LEU A 49 14.02 1.17 0.82
CA LEU A 49 14.13 -0.24 1.17
C LEU A 49 15.59 -0.68 1.13
N PRO A 50 16.02 -1.60 2.02
CA PRO A 50 17.27 -2.34 1.85
C PRO A 50 17.30 -3.02 0.49
N VAL A 51 18.50 -3.08 -0.15
CA VAL A 51 18.64 -3.63 -1.51
C VAL A 51 18.08 -5.04 -1.62
N ALA A 52 18.43 -5.92 -0.69
CA ALA A 52 17.94 -7.31 -0.68
C ALA A 52 16.40 -7.40 -0.61
N LEU A 53 15.74 -6.51 0.13
CA LEU A 53 14.28 -6.48 0.21
C LEU A 53 13.67 -5.93 -1.08
N ALA A 54 14.28 -4.91 -1.69
CA ALA A 54 13.84 -4.35 -2.96
C ALA A 54 13.92 -5.39 -4.10
N GLU A 55 15.01 -6.18 -4.14
CA GLU A 55 15.17 -7.27 -5.12
C GLU A 55 14.13 -8.37 -4.95
N ARG A 56 13.85 -8.80 -3.72
CA ARG A 56 12.81 -9.80 -3.43
C ARG A 56 11.43 -9.30 -3.81
N LEU A 57 11.12 -8.04 -3.49
CA LEU A 57 9.84 -7.42 -3.86
C LEU A 57 9.70 -7.30 -5.38
N ALA A 58 10.78 -6.89 -6.08
CA ALA A 58 10.79 -6.81 -7.55
C ALA A 58 10.65 -8.20 -8.21
N PHE A 59 11.20 -9.25 -7.61
CA PHE A 59 11.04 -10.61 -8.08
C PHE A 59 9.58 -11.08 -7.94
N ALA A 60 8.99 -10.95 -6.74
CA ALA A 60 7.60 -11.32 -6.48
C ALA A 60 6.63 -10.53 -7.37
N ALA A 61 6.85 -9.22 -7.52
CA ALA A 61 6.05 -8.35 -8.37
C ALA A 61 6.06 -8.72 -9.87
N ARG A 62 7.11 -9.40 -10.35
CA ARG A 62 7.15 -9.91 -11.73
C ARG A 62 6.26 -11.14 -11.95
N GLN A 63 6.04 -11.93 -10.89
CA GLN A 63 5.22 -13.15 -10.97
C GLN A 63 3.72 -12.83 -10.86
N GLU A 64 3.34 -12.02 -9.91
CA GLU A 64 1.94 -11.77 -9.53
C GLU A 64 1.47 -10.33 -9.78
N GLY A 65 2.38 -9.44 -10.17
CA GLY A 65 2.14 -8.01 -10.19
C GLY A 65 2.43 -7.35 -8.84
N PHE A 66 2.89 -6.09 -8.89
CA PHE A 66 3.32 -5.36 -7.69
C PHE A 66 2.17 -5.15 -6.70
N GLU A 67 0.99 -4.80 -7.20
CA GLU A 67 -0.19 -4.54 -6.38
C GLU A 67 -0.67 -5.80 -5.66
N ALA A 68 -0.80 -6.92 -6.37
CA ALA A 68 -1.18 -8.20 -5.76
C ALA A 68 -0.19 -8.68 -4.70
N THR A 69 1.12 -8.59 -4.98
CA THR A 69 2.17 -8.93 -4.01
C THR A 69 2.08 -8.07 -2.75
N LEU A 70 1.88 -6.75 -2.90
CA LEU A 70 1.78 -5.83 -1.78
C LEU A 70 0.51 -6.07 -0.96
N HIS A 71 -0.62 -6.33 -1.62
CA HIS A 71 -1.89 -6.70 -0.97
C HIS A 71 -1.73 -7.98 -0.15
N ALA A 72 -1.24 -9.05 -0.74
CA ALA A 72 -1.02 -10.32 -0.05
C ALA A 72 -0.12 -10.16 1.19
N PHE A 73 0.95 -9.37 1.08
CA PHE A 73 1.83 -9.08 2.21
C PHE A 73 1.10 -8.30 3.32
N LEU A 74 0.35 -7.27 2.96
CA LEU A 74 -0.37 -6.46 3.94
C LEU A 74 -1.48 -7.25 4.63
N GLU A 75 -2.24 -8.05 3.90
CA GLU A 75 -3.29 -8.91 4.44
C GLU A 75 -2.72 -9.98 5.39
N ALA A 76 -1.56 -10.54 5.06
CA ALA A 76 -0.91 -11.55 5.90
C ALA A 76 -0.33 -10.99 7.21
N GLU A 77 0.00 -9.70 7.25
CA GLU A 77 0.73 -9.10 8.39
C GLU A 77 -0.09 -8.07 9.17
N THR A 78 -1.23 -7.60 8.65
CA THR A 78 -2.05 -6.57 9.28
C THR A 78 -3.51 -7.00 9.45
N VAL A 79 -4.13 -6.48 10.50
CA VAL A 79 -5.53 -6.70 10.85
C VAL A 79 -6.26 -5.38 10.85
N GLU A 80 -7.36 -5.29 10.11
CA GLU A 80 -8.24 -4.12 10.14
C GLU A 80 -9.17 -4.19 11.36
N ILE A 81 -8.98 -3.27 12.29
CA ILE A 81 -9.69 -3.25 13.60
C ILE A 81 -11.21 -3.24 13.42
N ALA A 82 -11.72 -2.49 12.42
CA ALA A 82 -13.15 -2.30 12.22
C ALA A 82 -13.91 -3.60 11.86
N LYS A 83 -13.22 -4.61 11.34
CA LYS A 83 -13.81 -5.91 10.94
C LYS A 83 -14.10 -6.82 12.12
N TYR A 84 -13.54 -6.55 13.30
CA TYR A 84 -13.57 -7.45 14.46
C TYR A 84 -14.11 -6.72 15.69
N PRO A 85 -15.35 -7.02 16.11
CA PRO A 85 -16.04 -6.28 17.17
C PRO A 85 -15.27 -6.26 18.51
N GLN A 86 -14.74 -7.40 18.96
CA GLN A 86 -14.00 -7.48 20.20
C GLN A 86 -12.63 -6.78 20.11
N LEU A 87 -11.91 -6.97 18.99
CA LEU A 87 -10.66 -6.25 18.75
C LEU A 87 -10.88 -4.73 18.74
N LYS A 88 -11.98 -4.27 18.16
CA LYS A 88 -12.37 -2.86 18.18
C LYS A 88 -12.56 -2.33 19.60
N LEU A 89 -13.18 -3.10 20.48
CA LEU A 89 -13.33 -2.75 21.89
C LEU A 89 -11.96 -2.68 22.60
N LEU A 90 -11.06 -3.64 22.33
CA LEU A 90 -9.71 -3.62 22.91
C LEU A 90 -8.84 -2.47 22.37
N CYS A 91 -9.17 -1.95 21.20
CA CYS A 91 -8.46 -0.83 20.55
C CYS A 91 -9.14 0.53 20.75
N TRP A 92 -10.05 0.69 21.71
CA TRP A 92 -10.88 1.88 21.90
C TRP A 92 -10.12 3.22 21.96
N ASN A 93 -8.89 3.22 22.46
CA ASN A 93 -8.03 4.40 22.60
C ASN A 93 -7.07 4.62 21.41
N ARG A 94 -7.14 3.79 20.38
CA ARG A 94 -6.22 3.85 19.24
C ARG A 94 -6.80 4.70 18.10
N ARG A 95 -5.90 5.45 17.45
CA ARG A 95 -6.23 6.24 16.24
C ARG A 95 -5.99 5.47 14.94
N SER A 96 -5.17 4.40 14.99
CA SER A 96 -4.89 3.57 13.82
C SER A 96 -6.11 2.72 13.45
N LYS A 97 -6.34 2.55 12.16
CA LYS A 97 -7.35 1.63 11.63
C LYS A 97 -6.85 0.19 11.55
N PHE A 98 -5.54 0.00 11.63
CA PHE A 98 -4.88 -1.28 11.48
C PHE A 98 -3.95 -1.55 12.66
N VAL A 99 -3.78 -2.83 12.97
CA VAL A 99 -2.76 -3.36 13.88
C VAL A 99 -2.03 -4.50 13.19
N SER A 100 -0.79 -4.79 13.60
CA SER A 100 -0.11 -5.99 13.11
C SER A 100 -0.74 -7.25 13.70
N MET A 101 -0.59 -8.40 13.03
CA MET A 101 -1.03 -9.70 13.56
C MET A 101 -0.45 -9.96 14.95
N ARG A 102 0.84 -9.66 15.17
CA ARG A 102 1.48 -9.80 16.48
C ARG A 102 0.84 -8.92 17.55
N GLU A 103 0.57 -7.68 17.22
CA GLU A 103 -0.04 -6.73 18.14
C GLU A 103 -1.50 -7.11 18.47
N ALA A 104 -2.25 -7.62 17.50
CA ALA A 104 -3.59 -8.16 17.72
C ALA A 104 -3.54 -9.33 18.70
N TRP A 105 -2.58 -10.26 18.54
CA TRP A 105 -2.34 -11.35 19.48
C TRP A 105 -2.11 -10.84 20.91
N ASP A 106 -1.15 -9.93 21.08
CA ASP A 106 -0.78 -9.37 22.39
C ASP A 106 -1.95 -8.62 23.05
N LEU A 107 -2.84 -8.00 22.26
CA LEU A 107 -4.06 -7.36 22.75
C LEU A 107 -5.06 -8.36 23.29
N TYR A 108 -5.35 -9.43 22.55
CA TYR A 108 -6.24 -10.49 23.00
C TYR A 108 -5.68 -11.21 24.24
N GLU A 109 -4.42 -11.61 24.20
CA GLU A 109 -3.78 -12.33 25.29
C GLU A 109 -3.86 -11.57 26.62
N ARG A 110 -3.44 -10.29 26.59
CA ARG A 110 -3.44 -9.45 27.80
C ARG A 110 -4.83 -9.09 28.29
N ASN A 111 -5.81 -9.00 27.40
CA ASN A 111 -7.15 -8.52 27.72
C ASN A 111 -8.23 -9.60 27.58
N TRP A 112 -7.84 -10.89 27.52
CA TRP A 112 -8.77 -11.98 27.30
C TRP A 112 -9.95 -12.02 28.28
N ARG A 113 -9.71 -11.62 29.51
CA ARG A 113 -10.76 -11.51 30.56
C ARG A 113 -11.88 -10.52 30.26
N PHE A 114 -11.63 -9.55 29.35
CA PHE A 114 -12.61 -8.53 28.95
C PHE A 114 -13.28 -8.87 27.60
N VAL A 115 -12.86 -9.95 26.96
CA VAL A 115 -13.44 -10.39 25.69
C VAL A 115 -14.78 -11.10 25.95
N GLU A 116 -15.85 -10.59 25.35
CA GLU A 116 -17.18 -11.18 25.44
C GLU A 116 -17.26 -12.38 24.47
N ARG A 117 -16.97 -13.60 24.97
CA ARG A 117 -16.83 -14.83 24.17
C ARG A 117 -18.07 -15.14 23.35
N ASP A 118 -19.26 -14.87 23.92
CA ASP A 118 -20.54 -15.13 23.27
C ASP A 118 -20.83 -14.19 22.10
N ARG A 119 -20.10 -13.08 22.03
CA ARG A 119 -20.23 -12.06 20.98
C ARG A 119 -19.11 -12.09 19.94
N ILE A 120 -18.26 -13.10 20.00
CA ILE A 120 -17.22 -13.28 18.97
C ILE A 120 -17.90 -13.84 17.72
N ASP A 121 -17.87 -13.07 16.64
CA ASP A 121 -18.43 -13.48 15.36
C ASP A 121 -17.55 -14.52 14.63
N PRO A 122 -18.07 -15.20 13.59
CA PRO A 122 -17.30 -16.21 12.86
C PRO A 122 -15.98 -15.70 12.27
N PRO A 123 -15.89 -14.51 11.62
CA PRO A 123 -14.64 -13.98 11.12
C PRO A 123 -13.60 -13.73 12.23
N GLU A 124 -14.05 -13.26 13.39
CA GLU A 124 -13.16 -13.00 14.52
C GLU A 124 -12.66 -14.30 15.16
N LYS A 125 -13.48 -15.38 15.17
CA LYS A 125 -13.04 -16.72 15.57
C LYS A 125 -11.94 -17.26 14.65
N GLU A 126 -12.07 -17.03 13.36
CA GLU A 126 -11.03 -17.42 12.39
C GLU A 126 -9.74 -16.64 12.61
N LEU A 127 -9.83 -15.33 12.84
CA LEU A 127 -8.68 -14.50 13.20
C LEU A 127 -8.00 -15.06 14.46
N LEU A 128 -8.75 -15.32 15.52
CA LEU A 128 -8.20 -15.84 16.78
C LEU A 128 -7.49 -17.19 16.58
N ARG A 129 -8.04 -18.09 15.76
CA ARG A 129 -7.38 -19.36 15.41
C ARG A 129 -6.07 -19.13 14.66
N ALA A 130 -6.06 -18.20 13.69
CA ALA A 130 -4.85 -17.86 12.94
C ALA A 130 -3.78 -17.23 13.85
N LEU A 131 -4.18 -16.37 14.78
CA LEU A 131 -3.29 -15.77 15.76
C LEU A 131 -2.72 -16.82 16.72
N ALA A 132 -3.57 -17.70 17.25
CA ALA A 132 -3.17 -18.80 18.14
C ALA A 132 -2.21 -19.78 17.47
N SER A 133 -2.47 -20.14 16.22
CA SER A 133 -1.58 -20.99 15.43
C SER A 133 -0.20 -20.36 15.19
N ARG A 134 -0.15 -19.05 14.99
CA ARG A 134 1.09 -18.33 14.65
C ARG A 134 1.92 -17.94 15.86
N PHE A 135 1.28 -17.56 16.96
CA PHE A 135 1.94 -16.96 18.13
C PHE A 135 1.69 -17.68 19.44
N GLY A 136 0.65 -18.48 19.53
CA GLY A 136 0.14 -19.03 20.79
C GLY A 136 0.81 -20.31 21.28
N HIS A 137 1.79 -20.85 20.55
CA HIS A 137 2.46 -22.11 20.92
C HIS A 137 1.48 -23.22 21.41
N GLY A 138 0.24 -23.21 20.91
CA GLY A 138 -0.81 -24.16 21.30
C GLY A 138 -1.58 -23.83 22.59
N SER A 139 -1.37 -22.68 23.21
CA SER A 139 -1.91 -22.36 24.55
C SER A 139 -3.07 -21.37 24.59
N MET A 140 -3.65 -20.99 23.45
CA MET A 140 -4.90 -20.22 23.51
C MET A 140 -6.10 -21.16 23.63
N ILE A 141 -6.79 -21.09 24.75
CA ILE A 141 -8.09 -21.73 24.97
C ILE A 141 -9.16 -20.87 24.26
N VAL A 142 -9.57 -21.28 23.07
CA VAL A 142 -10.72 -20.71 22.35
C VAL A 142 -11.94 -21.57 22.63
#